data_e2b9a787be3124bf883733e3ad121ed7
#
_entry.id   e2b9a787be3124bf883733e3ad121ed7
#
_cell.length_a   1.000
_cell.length_b   1.000
_cell.length_c   1.000
_cell.angle_alpha   90.00
_cell.angle_beta   90.00
_cell.angle_gamma   90.00
#
_symmetry.space_group_name_H-M   'P 1'
#
loop_
_entity.id
_entity.type
_entity.pdbx_description
1 polymer ?
#
loop_
_entity_poly.entity_id
_entity_poly.type
_entity_poly.pdbx_seq_one_letter_code
_entity_poly.pdbx_strand_id
1 'polypeptide(L)'
;MKEFIDFYEKNKSNKVHLLDIDSVKFIVREITWKEGLLIDAKSFRKKDNIVYQNTEFEKREILNLAILRAYDVSTEIDYISGFEISLLEIIDHSTIEKLWVEYQNYLYLNADEANFYYIASKKYYNPNDTETYPVPPLIVEIDYMTRGLVSMSKEEFSNLSMKEFETIQLILATKNEAKPENAADLDIDLERES
;
A
#
# COMPACT_ATOMS: atom_id res chain seq x y z
N MET A 1 -11.98 -22.79 -14.82
CA MET A 1 -10.57 -22.41 -15.12
C MET A 1 -10.44 -21.40 -16.25
N LYS A 2 -10.95 -21.65 -17.49
CA LYS A 2 -10.76 -20.71 -18.61
C LYS A 2 -11.31 -19.30 -18.29
N GLU A 3 -12.56 -19.19 -17.88
CA GLU A 3 -13.19 -17.91 -17.54
C GLU A 3 -12.48 -17.19 -16.37
N PHE A 4 -11.92 -17.93 -15.44
CA PHE A 4 -11.12 -17.39 -14.33
C PHE A 4 -9.82 -16.75 -14.88
N ILE A 5 -9.09 -17.43 -15.77
CA ILE A 5 -7.87 -16.89 -16.38
C ILE A 5 -8.18 -15.73 -17.30
N ASP A 6 -9.25 -15.81 -18.13
CA ASP A 6 -9.66 -14.73 -19.01
C ASP A 6 -10.01 -13.45 -18.20
N PHE A 7 -10.62 -13.61 -17.02
CA PHE A 7 -10.88 -12.50 -16.10
C PHE A 7 -9.57 -11.87 -15.60
N TYR A 8 -8.59 -12.69 -15.17
CA TYR A 8 -7.29 -12.18 -14.72
C TYR A 8 -6.57 -11.43 -15.85
N GLU A 9 -6.44 -12.05 -17.03
CA GLU A 9 -5.75 -11.44 -18.17
C GLU A 9 -6.34 -10.08 -18.57
N LYS A 10 -7.65 -9.93 -18.47
CA LYS A 10 -8.35 -8.66 -18.71
C LYS A 10 -8.05 -7.58 -17.67
N ASN A 11 -7.78 -7.95 -16.42
CA ASN A 11 -7.68 -7.02 -15.30
C ASN A 11 -6.26 -6.86 -14.74
N LYS A 12 -5.28 -7.65 -15.17
CA LYS A 12 -3.91 -7.67 -14.61
C LYS A 12 -3.17 -6.32 -14.67
N SER A 13 -3.58 -5.40 -15.56
CA SER A 13 -3.02 -4.04 -15.62
C SER A 13 -3.55 -3.08 -14.55
N ASN A 14 -4.54 -3.50 -13.76
CA ASN A 14 -5.27 -2.66 -12.80
C ASN A 14 -4.89 -2.99 -11.34
N LYS A 15 -3.60 -3.21 -11.06
CA LYS A 15 -3.14 -3.61 -9.71
C LYS A 15 -3.87 -4.87 -9.21
N VAL A 16 -3.99 -5.85 -10.09
CA VAL A 16 -4.63 -7.14 -9.84
C VAL A 16 -3.59 -8.24 -9.96
N HIS A 17 -3.54 -9.12 -8.98
CA HIS A 17 -2.55 -10.17 -8.84
C HIS A 17 -3.21 -11.54 -8.81
N LEU A 18 -2.49 -12.55 -9.31
CA LEU A 18 -2.88 -13.94 -9.26
C LEU A 18 -2.02 -14.63 -8.19
N LEU A 19 -2.65 -15.16 -7.16
CA LEU A 19 -2.02 -15.91 -6.08
C LEU A 19 -2.45 -17.38 -6.16
N ASP A 20 -1.51 -18.28 -5.94
CA ASP A 20 -1.74 -19.73 -5.96
C ASP A 20 -1.43 -20.29 -4.56
N ILE A 21 -2.47 -20.59 -3.80
CA ILE A 21 -2.38 -21.02 -2.41
C ILE A 21 -3.01 -22.40 -2.27
N ASP A 22 -2.17 -23.38 -1.99
CA ASP A 22 -2.57 -24.81 -1.91
C ASP A 22 -3.29 -25.25 -3.20
N SER A 23 -4.58 -25.61 -3.10
CA SER A 23 -5.41 -25.99 -4.25
C SER A 23 -6.31 -24.85 -4.75
N VAL A 24 -6.17 -23.64 -4.20
CA VAL A 24 -7.03 -22.51 -4.53
C VAL A 24 -6.22 -21.40 -5.21
N LYS A 25 -6.70 -20.94 -6.35
CA LYS A 25 -6.16 -19.77 -7.06
C LYS A 25 -7.03 -18.55 -6.75
N PHE A 26 -6.39 -17.47 -6.35
CA PHE A 26 -7.06 -16.22 -6.03
C PHE A 26 -6.69 -15.12 -7.02
N ILE A 27 -7.67 -14.38 -7.47
CA ILE A 27 -7.47 -13.09 -8.14
C ILE A 27 -7.78 -12.03 -7.12
N VAL A 28 -6.74 -11.28 -6.73
CA VAL A 28 -6.82 -10.23 -5.72
C VAL A 28 -6.46 -8.88 -6.33
N ARG A 29 -7.07 -7.81 -5.83
CA ARG A 29 -6.66 -6.43 -6.15
C ARG A 29 -5.94 -5.80 -4.98
N GLU A 30 -5.11 -4.83 -5.26
CA GLU A 30 -4.63 -3.94 -4.21
C GLU A 30 -5.78 -3.08 -3.70
N ILE A 31 -5.86 -2.88 -2.38
CA ILE A 31 -6.79 -1.93 -1.79
C ILE A 31 -6.17 -0.53 -1.78
N THR A 32 -7.01 0.49 -1.91
CA THR A 32 -6.57 1.87 -1.82
C THR A 32 -6.28 2.26 -0.37
N TRP A 33 -5.42 3.25 -0.18
CA TRP A 33 -5.12 3.78 1.16
C TRP A 33 -6.37 4.27 1.90
N LYS A 34 -7.37 4.80 1.18
CA LYS A 34 -8.65 5.23 1.77
C LYS A 34 -9.47 4.07 2.29
N GLU A 35 -9.53 2.98 1.53
CA GLU A 35 -10.20 1.75 1.98
C GLU A 35 -9.51 1.20 3.21
N GLY A 36 -8.16 1.14 3.22
CA GLY A 36 -7.37 0.73 4.36
C GLY A 36 -7.64 1.58 5.61
N LEU A 37 -7.62 2.90 5.50
CA LEU A 37 -7.93 3.80 6.63
C LEU A 37 -9.36 3.63 7.16
N LEU A 38 -10.34 3.39 6.29
CA LEU A 38 -11.73 3.16 6.71
C LEU A 38 -11.87 1.83 7.45
N ILE A 39 -11.15 0.80 7.03
CA ILE A 39 -11.14 -0.51 7.72
C ILE A 39 -10.44 -0.36 9.07
N ASP A 40 -9.27 0.27 9.11
CA ASP A 40 -8.52 0.53 10.34
C ASP A 40 -9.40 1.28 11.34
N ALA A 41 -10.01 2.39 10.94
CA ALA A 41 -10.93 3.14 11.81
C ALA A 41 -12.10 2.29 12.35
N LYS A 42 -12.61 1.34 11.57
CA LYS A 42 -13.66 0.40 12.00
C LYS A 42 -13.14 -0.74 12.86
N SER A 43 -11.84 -1.05 12.81
CA SER A 43 -11.24 -2.14 13.57
C SER A 43 -11.09 -1.83 15.05
N PHE A 44 -11.03 -0.56 15.43
CA PHE A 44 -10.96 -0.15 16.83
C PHE A 44 -12.22 -0.47 17.61
N ARG A 45 -12.05 -1.07 18.78
CA ARG A 45 -13.09 -1.46 19.72
C ARG A 45 -12.77 -0.89 21.11
N LYS A 46 -13.81 -0.61 21.89
CA LYS A 46 -13.67 -0.20 23.28
C LYS A 46 -14.27 -1.26 24.20
N LYS A 47 -13.47 -1.77 25.12
CA LYS A 47 -13.92 -2.66 26.20
C LYS A 47 -13.28 -2.21 27.50
N ASP A 48 -14.08 -2.06 28.55
CA ASP A 48 -13.64 -1.67 29.90
C ASP A 48 -12.77 -0.40 29.93
N ASN A 49 -13.13 0.62 29.13
CA ASN A 49 -12.39 1.85 28.89
C ASN A 49 -11.01 1.71 28.20
N ILE A 50 -10.66 0.53 27.73
CA ILE A 50 -9.46 0.27 26.92
C ILE A 50 -9.85 0.25 25.44
N VAL A 51 -9.15 1.02 24.63
CA VAL A 51 -9.27 0.96 23.14
C VAL A 51 -8.26 -0.05 22.65
N TYR A 52 -8.70 -1.01 21.86
CA TYR A 52 -7.85 -2.01 21.21
C TYR A 52 -8.25 -2.18 19.74
N GLN A 53 -7.31 -2.57 18.93
CA GLN A 53 -7.53 -2.90 17.52
C GLN A 53 -7.92 -4.37 17.38
N ASN A 54 -8.99 -4.63 16.64
CA ASN A 54 -9.40 -5.99 16.30
C ASN A 54 -8.76 -6.39 14.96
N THR A 55 -7.57 -6.95 15.02
CA THR A 55 -6.77 -7.33 13.85
C THR A 55 -7.43 -8.41 13.00
N GLU A 56 -8.19 -9.34 13.59
CA GLU A 56 -8.95 -10.35 12.84
C GLU A 56 -10.10 -9.73 12.04
N PHE A 57 -10.78 -8.75 12.61
CA PHE A 57 -11.80 -7.99 11.87
C PHE A 57 -11.16 -7.24 10.69
N GLU A 58 -10.06 -6.54 10.93
CA GLU A 58 -9.32 -5.78 9.92
C GLU A 58 -8.89 -6.68 8.77
N LYS A 59 -8.23 -7.80 9.07
CA LYS A 59 -7.81 -8.79 8.09
C LYS A 59 -8.97 -9.29 7.23
N ARG A 60 -10.10 -9.66 7.85
CA ARG A 60 -11.27 -10.14 7.14
C ARG A 60 -11.86 -9.08 6.20
N GLU A 61 -11.97 -7.84 6.65
CA GLU A 61 -12.48 -6.74 5.82
C GLU A 61 -11.54 -6.44 4.64
N ILE A 62 -10.23 -6.44 4.87
CA ILE A 62 -9.23 -6.25 3.82
C ILE A 62 -9.35 -7.35 2.76
N LEU A 63 -9.36 -8.62 3.17
CA LEU A 63 -9.47 -9.76 2.24
C LEU A 63 -10.81 -9.77 1.50
N ASN A 64 -11.92 -9.45 2.17
CA ASN A 64 -13.23 -9.33 1.52
C ASN A 64 -13.26 -8.27 0.41
N LEU A 65 -12.53 -7.17 0.58
CA LEU A 65 -12.41 -6.14 -0.47
C LEU A 65 -11.40 -6.52 -1.55
N ALA A 66 -10.34 -7.23 -1.17
CA ALA A 66 -9.24 -7.56 -2.09
C ALA A 66 -9.58 -8.71 -3.03
N ILE A 67 -10.23 -9.77 -2.52
CA ILE A 67 -10.52 -10.97 -3.31
C ILE A 67 -11.62 -10.65 -4.33
N LEU A 68 -11.28 -10.70 -5.61
CA LEU A 68 -12.23 -10.54 -6.70
C LEU A 68 -12.82 -11.87 -7.14
N ARG A 69 -12.02 -12.94 -7.10
CA ARG A 69 -12.41 -14.26 -7.59
C ARG A 69 -11.51 -15.33 -6.95
N ALA A 70 -12.05 -16.52 -6.72
CA ALA A 70 -11.27 -17.68 -6.30
C ALA A 70 -11.67 -18.91 -7.12
N TYR A 71 -10.70 -19.75 -7.46
CA TYR A 71 -10.91 -21.00 -8.17
C TYR A 71 -10.30 -22.16 -7.39
N ASP A 72 -11.14 -23.06 -6.91
CA ASP A 72 -10.69 -24.30 -6.27
C ASP A 72 -10.40 -25.35 -7.36
N VAL A 73 -9.13 -25.70 -7.48
CA VAL A 73 -8.66 -26.66 -8.51
C VAL A 73 -9.16 -28.09 -8.19
N SER A 74 -9.35 -28.41 -6.91
CA SER A 74 -9.75 -29.75 -6.48
C SER A 74 -11.20 -30.06 -6.76
N THR A 75 -12.07 -29.07 -6.66
CA THR A 75 -13.51 -29.17 -6.91
C THR A 75 -13.93 -28.61 -8.26
N GLU A 76 -13.02 -27.93 -8.95
CA GLU A 76 -13.26 -27.19 -10.21
C GLU A 76 -14.33 -26.08 -10.07
N ILE A 77 -14.52 -25.58 -8.84
CA ILE A 77 -15.51 -24.52 -8.56
C ILE A 77 -14.87 -23.14 -8.69
N ASP A 78 -15.55 -22.26 -9.38
CA ASP A 78 -15.20 -20.87 -9.59
C ASP A 78 -16.10 -19.96 -8.75
N TYR A 79 -15.52 -19.31 -7.76
CA TYR A 79 -16.21 -18.43 -6.82
C TYR A 79 -15.99 -16.96 -7.24
N ILE A 80 -17.07 -16.21 -7.38
CA ILE A 80 -17.03 -14.79 -7.75
C ILE A 80 -17.39 -13.96 -6.52
N SER A 81 -16.57 -12.96 -6.20
CA SER A 81 -16.86 -12.01 -5.12
C SER A 81 -18.11 -11.19 -5.43
N GLY A 82 -18.87 -10.85 -4.40
CA GLY A 82 -20.09 -10.03 -4.52
C GLY A 82 -21.41 -10.81 -4.50
N PHE A 83 -21.37 -12.14 -4.36
CA PHE A 83 -22.55 -12.92 -4.00
C PHE A 83 -22.80 -12.90 -2.47
N GLU A 84 -24.01 -13.26 -2.04
CA GLU A 84 -24.50 -13.16 -0.66
C GLU A 84 -23.62 -13.84 0.41
N ILE A 85 -22.69 -14.72 0.02
CA ILE A 85 -21.79 -15.43 0.92
C ILE A 85 -20.35 -14.92 0.71
N SER A 86 -19.69 -14.54 1.80
CA SER A 86 -18.28 -14.19 1.78
C SER A 86 -17.43 -15.38 1.36
N LEU A 87 -16.50 -15.19 0.43
CA LEU A 87 -15.54 -16.23 0.04
C LEU A 87 -14.72 -16.76 1.23
N LEU A 88 -14.52 -15.93 2.26
CA LEU A 88 -13.85 -16.31 3.50
C LEU A 88 -14.64 -17.30 4.37
N GLU A 89 -15.92 -17.55 4.08
CA GLU A 89 -16.74 -18.55 4.77
C GLU A 89 -16.75 -19.90 4.06
N ILE A 90 -16.37 -19.92 2.78
CA ILE A 90 -16.39 -21.12 1.94
C ILE A 90 -15.02 -21.80 1.95
N ILE A 91 -13.95 -20.98 1.96
CA ILE A 91 -12.56 -21.44 1.87
C ILE A 91 -12.08 -21.78 3.28
N ASP A 92 -11.30 -22.85 3.40
CA ASP A 92 -10.79 -23.26 4.71
C ASP A 92 -9.86 -22.21 5.34
N HIS A 93 -9.87 -22.16 6.67
CA HIS A 93 -9.15 -21.14 7.45
C HIS A 93 -7.64 -21.18 7.20
N SER A 94 -7.04 -22.36 7.01
CA SER A 94 -5.60 -22.51 6.78
C SER A 94 -5.19 -21.86 5.45
N THR A 95 -5.99 -22.06 4.41
CA THR A 95 -5.78 -21.42 3.09
C THR A 95 -5.93 -19.89 3.18
N ILE A 96 -6.90 -19.40 3.96
CA ILE A 96 -7.07 -17.96 4.20
C ILE A 96 -5.88 -17.35 4.96
N GLU A 97 -5.32 -18.05 5.96
CA GLU A 97 -4.12 -17.59 6.68
C GLU A 97 -2.92 -17.46 5.73
N LYS A 98 -2.69 -18.44 4.89
CA LYS A 98 -1.61 -18.40 3.89
C LYS A 98 -1.84 -17.30 2.87
N LEU A 99 -3.08 -17.13 2.38
CA LEU A 99 -3.43 -16.04 1.49
C LEU A 99 -3.12 -14.68 2.13
N TRP A 100 -3.45 -14.51 3.41
CA TRP A 100 -3.16 -13.27 4.13
C TRP A 100 -1.65 -12.96 4.13
N VAL A 101 -0.82 -13.96 4.46
CA VAL A 101 0.64 -13.79 4.47
C VAL A 101 1.17 -13.36 3.10
N GLU A 102 0.72 -14.02 2.02
CA GLU A 102 1.14 -13.67 0.67
C GLU A 102 0.61 -12.30 0.23
N TYR A 103 -0.64 -11.98 0.59
CA TYR A 103 -1.27 -10.71 0.21
C TYR A 103 -0.63 -9.50 0.88
N GLN A 104 -0.07 -9.64 2.08
CA GLN A 104 0.64 -8.55 2.77
C GLN A 104 1.79 -7.97 1.93
N ASN A 105 2.41 -8.75 1.06
CA ASN A 105 3.45 -8.26 0.15
C ASN A 105 2.95 -7.21 -0.86
N TYR A 106 1.64 -7.20 -1.13
CA TYR A 106 0.99 -6.21 -2.00
C TYR A 106 0.33 -5.07 -1.22
N LEU A 107 0.08 -5.29 0.06
CA LEU A 107 -0.63 -4.34 0.92
C LEU A 107 0.34 -3.35 1.58
N TYR A 108 1.48 -3.83 2.06
CA TYR A 108 2.43 -3.05 2.85
C TYR A 108 3.82 -3.03 2.22
N LEU A 109 4.55 -1.98 2.57
CA LEU A 109 5.96 -1.87 2.25
C LEU A 109 6.76 -2.84 3.13
N ASN A 110 7.48 -3.79 2.53
CA ASN A 110 8.33 -4.67 3.31
C ASN A 110 9.63 -3.96 3.78
N ALA A 111 10.35 -4.57 4.72
CA ALA A 111 11.53 -3.96 5.34
C ALA A 111 12.64 -3.64 4.33
N ASP A 112 12.87 -4.49 3.33
CA ASP A 112 13.91 -4.29 2.32
C ASP A 112 13.54 -3.14 1.38
N GLU A 113 12.29 -3.09 0.94
CA GLU A 113 11.76 -1.99 0.13
C GLU A 113 11.79 -0.65 0.90
N ALA A 114 11.36 -0.67 2.16
CA ALA A 114 11.40 0.51 3.03
C ALA A 114 12.82 1.02 3.21
N ASN A 115 13.77 0.13 3.48
CA ASN A 115 15.18 0.48 3.60
C ASN A 115 15.75 1.02 2.29
N PHE A 116 15.40 0.41 1.16
CA PHE A 116 15.82 0.89 -0.17
C PHE A 116 15.36 2.33 -0.42
N TYR A 117 14.06 2.62 -0.24
CA TYR A 117 13.53 3.97 -0.44
C TYR A 117 14.08 4.97 0.58
N TYR A 118 14.27 4.57 1.83
CA TYR A 118 14.87 5.42 2.86
C TYR A 118 16.30 5.85 2.49
N ILE A 119 17.17 4.88 2.15
CA ILE A 119 18.57 5.15 1.78
C ILE A 119 18.63 6.00 0.51
N ALA A 120 17.86 5.65 -0.52
CA ALA A 120 17.83 6.39 -1.77
C ALA A 120 17.34 7.83 -1.58
N SER A 121 16.29 8.04 -0.76
CA SER A 121 15.78 9.37 -0.43
C SER A 121 16.77 10.19 0.36
N LYS A 122 17.42 9.59 1.36
CA LYS A 122 18.43 10.26 2.18
C LYS A 122 19.61 10.74 1.33
N LYS A 123 20.09 9.94 0.40
CA LYS A 123 21.15 10.32 -0.54
C LYS A 123 20.69 11.42 -1.50
N TYR A 124 19.49 11.31 -2.04
CA TYR A 124 18.92 12.29 -2.97
C TYR A 124 18.75 13.68 -2.34
N TYR A 125 18.28 13.74 -1.10
CA TYR A 125 18.03 15.01 -0.41
C TYR A 125 19.24 15.55 0.36
N ASN A 126 20.35 14.80 0.45
CA ASN A 126 21.56 15.25 1.10
C ASN A 126 22.49 15.95 0.10
N PRO A 127 22.65 17.29 0.13
CA PRO A 127 23.46 18.03 -0.82
C PRO A 127 24.97 17.72 -0.68
N ASN A 128 25.41 17.10 0.40
CA ASN A 128 26.81 16.77 0.67
C ASN A 128 27.18 15.34 0.21
N ASP A 129 26.23 14.57 -0.29
CA ASP A 129 26.50 13.23 -0.78
C ASP A 129 26.99 13.29 -2.22
N THR A 130 28.26 12.95 -2.44
CA THR A 130 28.91 12.97 -3.76
C THR A 130 28.83 11.63 -4.49
N GLU A 131 28.29 10.59 -3.83
CA GLU A 131 28.12 9.28 -4.43
C GLU A 131 26.97 9.28 -5.44
N THR A 132 27.25 8.88 -6.66
CA THR A 132 26.24 8.60 -7.69
C THR A 132 25.45 7.35 -7.28
N TYR A 133 24.21 7.53 -6.88
CA TYR A 133 23.28 6.45 -6.57
C TYR A 133 22.12 6.48 -7.55
N PRO A 134 21.66 5.33 -8.07
CA PRO A 134 20.49 5.30 -8.93
C PRO A 134 19.27 5.74 -8.12
N VAL A 135 18.77 6.93 -8.44
CA VAL A 135 17.59 7.50 -7.77
C VAL A 135 16.32 6.91 -8.40
N PRO A 136 15.47 6.24 -7.63
CA PRO A 136 14.18 5.79 -8.13
C PRO A 136 13.35 6.94 -8.70
N PRO A 137 12.70 6.78 -9.86
CA PRO A 137 11.88 7.82 -10.48
C PRO A 137 10.84 8.43 -9.54
N LEU A 138 10.26 7.61 -8.67
CA LEU A 138 9.26 8.04 -7.69
C LEU A 138 9.78 9.13 -6.73
N ILE A 139 11.05 9.07 -6.31
CA ILE A 139 11.66 10.10 -5.44
C ILE A 139 11.73 11.44 -6.16
N VAL A 140 12.12 11.42 -7.43
CA VAL A 140 12.20 12.64 -8.26
C VAL A 140 10.80 13.22 -8.49
N GLU A 141 9.82 12.37 -8.75
CA GLU A 141 8.43 12.76 -8.95
C GLU A 141 7.84 13.40 -7.69
N ILE A 142 8.05 12.81 -6.52
CA ILE A 142 7.62 13.37 -5.24
C ILE A 142 8.33 14.71 -4.96
N ASP A 143 9.62 14.82 -5.27
CA ASP A 143 10.32 16.10 -5.11
C ASP A 143 9.72 17.19 -6.01
N TYR A 144 9.41 16.87 -7.26
CA TYR A 144 8.74 17.82 -8.16
C TYR A 144 7.34 18.20 -7.67
N MET A 145 6.56 17.25 -7.13
CA MET A 145 5.26 17.53 -6.52
C MET A 145 5.39 18.48 -5.32
N THR A 146 6.36 18.25 -4.45
CA THR A 146 6.57 19.11 -3.27
C THR A 146 7.06 20.51 -3.62
N ARG A 147 7.71 20.68 -4.78
CA ARG A 147 8.11 22.00 -5.33
C ARG A 147 7.00 22.67 -6.16
N GLY A 148 5.84 22.03 -6.31
CA GLY A 148 4.73 22.55 -7.13
C GLY A 148 4.99 22.52 -8.63
N LEU A 149 5.99 21.75 -9.11
CA LEU A 149 6.31 21.61 -10.53
C LEU A 149 5.39 20.60 -11.23
N VAL A 150 4.89 19.63 -10.49
CA VAL A 150 3.92 18.63 -10.93
C VAL A 150 2.84 18.53 -9.87
N SER A 151 1.60 18.29 -10.25
CA SER A 151 0.49 18.07 -9.32
C SER A 151 -0.13 16.70 -9.58
N MET A 152 -0.37 15.97 -8.52
CA MET A 152 -1.20 14.78 -8.55
C MET A 152 -2.68 15.22 -8.49
N SER A 153 -3.51 14.72 -9.38
CA SER A 153 -4.94 14.98 -9.33
C SER A 153 -5.57 14.35 -8.09
N LYS A 154 -6.74 14.87 -7.70
CA LYS A 154 -7.49 14.27 -6.57
C LYS A 154 -7.87 12.82 -6.83
N GLU A 155 -8.10 12.46 -8.09
CA GLU A 155 -8.43 11.11 -8.51
C GLU A 155 -7.22 10.17 -8.40
N GLU A 156 -6.06 10.56 -8.94
CA GLU A 156 -4.81 9.81 -8.82
C GLU A 156 -4.46 9.58 -7.35
N PHE A 157 -4.49 10.64 -6.53
CA PHE A 157 -4.24 10.51 -5.09
C PHE A 157 -5.23 9.57 -4.40
N SER A 158 -6.49 9.56 -4.82
CA SER A 158 -7.51 8.69 -4.25
C SER A 158 -7.32 7.21 -4.60
N ASN A 159 -6.66 6.93 -5.72
CA ASN A 159 -6.43 5.60 -6.28
C ASN A 159 -5.05 5.02 -5.93
N LEU A 160 -4.25 5.71 -5.11
CA LEU A 160 -3.01 5.13 -4.58
C LEU A 160 -3.35 3.87 -3.78
N SER A 161 -2.57 2.81 -3.98
CA SER A 161 -2.62 1.64 -3.08
C SER A 161 -2.07 2.00 -1.70
N MET A 162 -2.34 1.17 -0.70
CA MET A 162 -1.77 1.32 0.64
C MET A 162 -0.23 1.40 0.56
N LYS A 163 0.39 0.49 -0.17
CA LYS A 163 1.85 0.41 -0.34
C LYS A 163 2.44 1.66 -1.01
N GLU A 164 1.81 2.17 -2.07
CA GLU A 164 2.23 3.41 -2.72
C GLU A 164 2.14 4.60 -1.76
N PHE A 165 1.07 4.69 -1.01
CA PHE A 165 0.87 5.76 -0.03
C PHE A 165 1.92 5.72 1.09
N GLU A 166 2.23 4.53 1.65
CA GLU A 166 3.30 4.35 2.63
C GLU A 166 4.68 4.76 2.07
N THR A 167 4.96 4.37 0.82
CA THR A 167 6.21 4.75 0.14
C THR A 167 6.34 6.26 0.01
N ILE A 168 5.28 6.96 -0.39
CA ILE A 168 5.26 8.42 -0.48
C ILE A 168 5.50 9.04 0.89
N GLN A 169 4.84 8.55 1.94
CA GLN A 169 5.02 9.06 3.30
C GLN A 169 6.46 8.88 3.78
N LEU A 170 7.07 7.72 3.53
CA LEU A 170 8.46 7.45 3.88
C LEU A 170 9.43 8.43 3.18
N ILE A 171 9.25 8.67 1.88
CA ILE A 171 10.08 9.61 1.11
C ILE A 171 9.93 11.03 1.65
N LEU A 172 8.69 11.47 1.96
CA LEU A 172 8.43 12.81 2.51
C LEU A 172 9.02 12.98 3.92
N ALA A 173 8.92 11.95 4.76
CA ALA A 173 9.54 11.96 6.10
C ALA A 173 11.06 12.11 5.98
N THR A 174 11.72 11.33 5.12
CA THR A 174 13.16 11.39 4.89
C THR A 174 13.61 12.75 4.35
N LYS A 175 12.82 13.36 3.45
CA LYS A 175 13.08 14.72 2.95
C LYS A 175 13.05 15.75 4.08
N ASN A 176 12.12 15.63 5.01
CA ASN A 176 12.01 16.55 6.14
C ASN A 176 13.16 16.39 7.15
N GLU A 177 13.67 15.16 7.35
CA GLU A 177 14.85 14.89 8.17
C GLU A 177 16.15 15.47 7.55
N ALA A 178 16.21 15.51 6.21
CA ALA A 178 17.38 16.02 5.50
C ALA A 178 17.46 17.57 5.43
N LYS A 179 16.42 18.30 5.87
CA LYS A 179 16.49 19.75 5.99
C LYS A 179 17.44 20.11 7.11
N PRO A 180 18.49 20.94 6.86
CA PRO A 180 19.37 21.42 7.93
C PRO A 180 18.53 22.18 8.97
N GLU A 181 18.77 21.91 10.26
CA GLU A 181 18.11 22.61 11.39
C GLU A 181 18.23 24.15 11.32
N ASN A 182 19.12 24.68 10.49
CA ASN A 182 19.40 26.09 10.35
C ASN A 182 18.54 26.82 9.29
N ALA A 183 17.60 26.15 8.62
CA ALA A 183 16.74 26.83 7.64
C ALA A 183 15.75 27.81 8.28
N ALA A 184 15.49 27.67 9.58
CA ALA A 184 14.65 28.59 10.36
C ALA A 184 15.41 29.86 10.79
N ASP A 185 16.74 29.82 10.89
CA ASP A 185 17.56 30.97 11.30
C ASP A 185 17.90 31.91 10.14
N LEU A 186 17.85 31.44 8.89
CA LEU A 186 18.15 32.25 7.70
C LEU A 186 17.01 33.23 7.32
N ASP A 187 15.77 32.97 7.69
CA ASP A 187 14.63 33.87 7.39
C ASP A 187 14.51 35.02 8.41
N ILE A 188 15.19 34.96 9.55
CA ILE A 188 15.09 35.98 10.61
C ILE A 188 16.05 37.16 10.36
N ASP A 189 17.16 36.94 9.62
CA ASP A 189 18.14 38.01 9.38
C ASP A 189 17.76 38.93 8.22
N LEU A 190 16.85 38.53 7.31
CA LEU A 190 16.38 39.38 6.19
C LEU A 190 15.38 40.46 6.61
N GLU A 191 14.74 40.36 7.78
CA GLU A 191 13.81 41.36 8.31
C GLU A 191 14.49 42.41 9.20
N ARG A 192 15.80 42.32 9.49
CA ARG A 192 16.50 43.26 10.36
C ARG A 192 17.31 44.33 9.62
N GLU A 193 17.39 44.26 8.29
CA GLU A 193 18.13 45.25 7.46
C GLU A 193 17.24 46.08 6.53
N SER A 194 15.94 46.25 6.83
CA SER A 194 15.05 47.13 6.08
C SER A 194 14.50 48.27 6.94
#